data_91076879ba6daa12c0e0326710d4fd75
#
_entry.id   91076879ba6daa12c0e0326710d4fd75
#
_cell.length_a   1.000
_cell.length_b   1.000
_cell.length_c   1.000
_cell.angle_alpha   90.00
_cell.angle_beta   90.00
_cell.angle_gamma   90.00
#
_symmetry.space_group_name_H-M   'P 1'
#
loop_
_entity.id
_entity.type
_entity.pdbx_description
1 polymer ?
#
loop_
_entity_poly.entity_id
_entity_poly.type
_entity_poly.pdbx_seq_one_letter_code
_entity_poly.pdbx_strand_id
1 'polypeptide(L)'
;MDNKPSFRTKKVELSIKRLVSEYLVTQKDYLLKFPTVRFEITEVRVSKDLRFAKIYLIHNISDEDFKEFNKLYLREIQSLIARTLTSKYTPKISLIFDESFQE
;
A
#
# COMPACT_ATOMS: atom_id res chain seq x y z
N MET A 1 22.42 -10.99 -15.28
CA MET A 1 20.99 -10.72 -15.30
C MET A 1 20.70 -9.47 -14.51
N ASP A 2 19.99 -8.55 -15.11
CA ASP A 2 19.71 -7.27 -14.50
C ASP A 2 18.53 -7.39 -13.55
N ASN A 3 18.77 -7.14 -12.24
CA ASN A 3 17.71 -7.18 -11.22
C ASN A 3 17.04 -5.83 -11.00
N LYS A 4 17.40 -4.85 -11.80
CA LYS A 4 16.77 -3.53 -11.67
C LYS A 4 15.32 -3.59 -12.15
N PRO A 5 14.39 -2.93 -11.42
CA PRO A 5 13.02 -2.83 -11.92
C PRO A 5 13.00 -2.06 -13.24
N SER A 6 12.09 -2.45 -14.12
CA SER A 6 11.91 -1.75 -15.37
C SER A 6 11.35 -0.34 -15.09
N PHE A 7 11.52 0.56 -16.04
CA PHE A 7 10.93 1.91 -15.95
C PHE A 7 9.42 1.84 -15.69
N ARG A 8 8.76 0.91 -16.35
CA ARG A 8 7.32 0.70 -16.23
C ARG A 8 6.93 0.30 -14.80
N THR A 9 7.67 -0.64 -14.20
CA THR A 9 7.43 -1.07 -12.83
C THR A 9 7.59 0.08 -11.85
N LYS A 10 8.65 0.86 -12.01
CA LYS A 10 8.91 2.01 -11.15
C LYS A 10 7.81 3.05 -11.22
N LYS A 11 7.31 3.30 -12.42
CA LYS A 11 6.21 4.26 -12.62
C LYS A 11 4.96 3.81 -11.88
N VAL A 12 4.63 2.52 -11.96
CA VAL A 12 3.48 1.96 -11.25
C VAL A 12 3.69 2.04 -9.75
N GLU A 13 4.91 1.74 -9.26
CA GLU A 13 5.23 1.83 -7.83
C GLU A 13 5.02 3.25 -7.29
N LEU A 14 5.47 4.25 -8.01
CA LEU A 14 5.31 5.64 -7.61
C LEU A 14 3.83 6.04 -7.60
N SER A 15 3.08 5.60 -8.59
CA SER A 15 1.65 5.88 -8.67
C SER A 15 0.89 5.27 -7.50
N ILE A 16 1.19 4.01 -7.17
CA ILE A 16 0.56 3.33 -6.04
C ILE A 16 0.92 4.02 -4.72
N LYS A 17 2.19 4.35 -4.54
CA LYS A 17 2.63 5.04 -3.33
C LYS A 17 1.87 6.35 -3.13
N ARG A 18 1.74 7.14 -4.19
CA ARG A 18 1.00 8.40 -4.10
C ARG A 18 -0.46 8.19 -3.80
N LEU A 19 -1.12 7.25 -4.48
CA LEU A 19 -2.54 6.99 -4.28
C LEU A 19 -2.85 6.51 -2.87
N VAL A 20 -2.05 5.57 -2.35
CA VAL A 20 -2.28 5.04 -1.00
C VAL A 20 -1.95 6.09 0.05
N SER A 21 -0.89 6.89 -0.15
CA SER A 21 -0.56 7.98 0.76
C SER A 21 -1.70 8.99 0.84
N GLU A 22 -2.25 9.38 -0.30
CA GLU A 22 -3.40 10.29 -0.34
C GLU A 22 -4.62 9.69 0.32
N TYR A 23 -4.88 8.40 0.09
CA TYR A 23 -5.98 7.70 0.73
C TYR A 23 -5.89 7.79 2.26
N LEU A 24 -4.71 7.51 2.80
CA LEU A 24 -4.50 7.53 4.25
C LEU A 24 -4.65 8.92 4.85
N VAL A 25 -4.40 9.97 4.07
CA VAL A 25 -4.55 11.35 4.54
C VAL A 25 -5.98 11.85 4.40
N THR A 26 -6.68 11.48 3.32
CA THR A 26 -7.98 12.04 2.98
C THR A 26 -9.15 11.21 3.49
N GLN A 27 -9.02 9.88 3.53
CA GLN A 27 -10.07 8.99 4.02
C GLN A 27 -9.89 8.79 5.51
N LYS A 28 -10.70 9.49 6.28
CA LYS A 28 -10.54 9.51 7.73
C LYS A 28 -11.50 8.57 8.46
N ASP A 29 -12.26 7.76 7.72
CA ASP A 29 -13.20 6.82 8.34
C ASP A 29 -12.51 5.82 9.25
N TYR A 30 -11.29 5.39 8.88
CA TYR A 30 -10.54 4.47 9.71
C TYR A 30 -10.14 5.08 11.07
N LEU A 31 -10.06 6.40 11.16
CA LEU A 31 -9.74 7.07 12.42
C LEU A 31 -10.85 6.93 13.46
N LEU A 32 -12.08 6.62 13.03
CA LEU A 32 -13.16 6.35 13.97
C LEU A 32 -12.89 5.06 14.75
N LYS A 33 -12.28 4.06 14.11
CA LYS A 33 -11.93 2.81 14.78
C LYS A 33 -10.53 2.82 15.38
N PHE A 34 -9.62 3.55 14.75
CA PHE A 34 -8.21 3.61 15.17
C PHE A 34 -7.81 5.07 15.33
N PRO A 35 -8.33 5.76 16.37
CA PRO A 35 -8.20 7.22 16.46
C PRO A 35 -6.78 7.75 16.63
N THR A 36 -5.86 6.92 17.09
CA THR A 36 -4.47 7.33 17.28
C THR A 36 -3.51 6.73 16.27
N VAL A 37 -4.03 6.05 15.25
CA VAL A 37 -3.16 5.39 14.29
C VAL A 37 -2.42 6.38 13.42
N ARG A 38 -1.16 6.05 13.14
CA ARG A 38 -0.33 6.76 12.17
C ARG A 38 0.24 5.74 11.23
N PHE A 39 0.15 6.03 9.94
CA PHE A 39 0.73 5.19 8.88
C PHE A 39 1.72 6.00 8.08
N GLU A 40 2.85 5.37 7.74
CA GLU A 40 3.81 5.94 6.82
C GLU A 40 4.26 4.85 5.86
N ILE A 41 4.11 5.10 4.56
CA ILE A 41 4.53 4.16 3.54
C ILE A 41 6.03 4.31 3.34
N THR A 42 6.77 3.22 3.50
CA THR A 42 8.22 3.21 3.35
C THR A 42 8.64 2.79 1.96
N GLU A 43 7.92 1.87 1.33
CA GLU A 43 8.30 1.35 0.03
C GLU A 43 7.11 0.68 -0.64
N VAL A 44 7.07 0.74 -1.96
CA VAL A 44 6.14 -0.06 -2.77
C VAL A 44 6.96 -0.86 -3.76
N ARG A 45 6.73 -2.16 -3.82
CA ARG A 45 7.39 -3.07 -4.76
C ARG A 45 6.36 -3.76 -5.61
N VAL A 46 6.50 -3.63 -6.92
CA VAL A 46 5.61 -4.28 -7.88
C VAL A 46 6.37 -5.37 -8.61
N SER A 47 5.73 -6.53 -8.79
CA SER A 47 6.34 -7.64 -9.51
C SER A 47 6.56 -7.28 -10.98
N LYS A 48 7.52 -7.95 -11.62
CA LYS A 48 7.87 -7.65 -13.02
C LYS A 48 6.70 -7.81 -13.99
N ASP A 49 5.81 -8.75 -13.69
CA ASP A 49 4.62 -8.98 -14.51
C ASP A 49 3.44 -8.07 -14.14
N LEU A 50 3.65 -7.15 -13.19
CA LEU A 50 2.65 -6.20 -12.71
C LEU A 50 1.42 -6.85 -12.06
N ARG A 51 1.53 -8.10 -11.63
CA ARG A 51 0.40 -8.81 -11.01
C ARG A 51 0.26 -8.58 -9.52
N PHE A 52 1.36 -8.29 -8.84
CA PHE A 52 1.38 -8.15 -7.38
C PHE A 52 2.11 -6.88 -6.99
N ALA A 53 1.62 -6.23 -5.95
CA ALA A 53 2.25 -5.06 -5.38
C ALA A 53 2.28 -5.20 -3.85
N LYS A 54 3.46 -5.09 -3.27
CA LYS A 54 3.66 -5.09 -1.83
C LYS A 54 3.86 -3.66 -1.38
N ILE A 55 3.01 -3.21 -0.47
CA ILE A 55 3.09 -1.87 0.10
C ILE A 55 3.61 -2.02 1.52
N TYR A 56 4.86 -1.60 1.72
CA TYR A 56 5.50 -1.63 3.02
C TYR A 56 5.21 -0.34 3.76
N LEU A 57 4.83 -0.47 5.02
CA LEU A 57 4.50 0.69 5.84
C LEU A 57 4.89 0.45 7.31
N ILE A 58 5.04 1.54 8.03
CA ILE A 58 5.19 1.50 9.48
C ILE A 58 3.91 2.05 10.11
N HIS A 59 3.58 1.57 11.29
CA HIS A 59 2.42 2.02 12.04
C HIS A 59 2.65 1.86 13.53
N ASN A 60 1.79 2.49 14.32
CA ASN A 60 1.87 2.50 15.78
C ASN A 60 0.76 1.71 16.46
N ILE A 61 0.05 0.85 15.72
CA ILE A 61 -1.01 0.01 16.28
C ILE A 61 -0.53 -1.42 16.46
N SER A 62 -1.28 -2.22 17.22
CA SER A 62 -0.95 -3.61 17.45
C SER A 62 -1.08 -4.44 16.17
N ASP A 63 -0.48 -5.62 16.18
CA ASP A 63 -0.62 -6.56 15.07
C ASP A 63 -2.07 -6.94 14.82
N GLU A 64 -2.85 -7.10 15.90
CA GLU A 64 -4.26 -7.42 15.80
C GLU A 64 -5.05 -6.29 15.15
N ASP A 65 -4.78 -5.06 15.57
CA ASP A 65 -5.43 -3.89 14.98
C ASP A 65 -5.04 -3.72 13.51
N PHE A 66 -3.79 -4.00 13.18
CA PHE A 66 -3.35 -3.94 11.79
C PHE A 66 -4.06 -4.98 10.93
N LYS A 67 -4.25 -6.19 11.45
CA LYS A 67 -5.04 -7.23 10.74
C LYS A 67 -6.48 -6.77 10.54
N GLU A 68 -7.06 -6.16 11.54
CA GLU A 68 -8.42 -5.62 11.43
C GLU A 68 -8.49 -4.51 10.40
N PHE A 69 -7.50 -3.61 10.39
CA PHE A 69 -7.41 -2.56 9.38
C PHE A 69 -7.37 -3.15 7.97
N ASN A 70 -6.53 -4.15 7.75
CA ASN A 70 -6.45 -4.84 6.47
C ASN A 70 -7.80 -5.42 6.05
N LYS A 71 -8.44 -6.10 6.98
CA LYS A 71 -9.74 -6.73 6.74
C LYS A 71 -10.80 -5.72 6.30
N LEU A 72 -10.78 -4.54 6.90
CA LEU A 72 -11.81 -3.53 6.65
C LEU A 72 -11.51 -2.66 5.43
N TYR A 73 -10.25 -2.34 5.17
CA TYR A 73 -9.92 -1.28 4.22
C TYR A 73 -9.09 -1.71 3.01
N LEU A 74 -8.48 -2.90 3.04
CA LEU A 74 -7.64 -3.33 1.92
C LEU A 74 -8.41 -3.38 0.60
N ARG A 75 -9.64 -3.88 0.63
CA ARG A 75 -10.48 -3.97 -0.57
C ARG A 75 -10.77 -2.59 -1.14
N GLU A 76 -11.02 -1.62 -0.29
CA GLU A 76 -11.27 -0.24 -0.72
C GLU A 76 -10.04 0.39 -1.37
N ILE A 77 -8.88 0.16 -0.79
CA ILE A 77 -7.61 0.63 -1.36
C ILE A 77 -7.36 -0.05 -2.71
N GLN A 78 -7.61 -1.36 -2.79
CA GLN A 78 -7.48 -2.10 -4.05
C GLN A 78 -8.39 -1.52 -5.13
N SER A 79 -9.62 -1.19 -4.77
CA SER A 79 -10.57 -0.59 -5.71
C SER A 79 -10.14 0.79 -6.17
N LEU A 80 -9.58 1.59 -5.27
CA LEU A 80 -9.05 2.90 -5.62
C LEU A 80 -7.95 2.79 -6.66
N ILE A 81 -7.02 1.86 -6.46
CA ILE A 81 -5.93 1.63 -7.39
C ILE A 81 -6.48 1.17 -8.74
N ALA A 82 -7.45 0.26 -8.72
CA ALA A 82 -8.06 -0.27 -9.95
C ALA A 82 -8.74 0.83 -10.76
N ARG A 83 -9.40 1.78 -10.10
CA ARG A 83 -10.09 2.87 -10.78
C ARG A 83 -9.15 3.92 -11.35
N THR A 84 -7.98 4.06 -10.75
CA THR A 84 -7.09 5.17 -11.04
C THR A 84 -5.96 4.80 -11.99
N LEU A 85 -5.39 3.59 -11.84
CA LEU A 85 -4.33 3.14 -12.73
C LEU A 85 -4.91 2.82 -14.11
N THR A 86 -4.24 3.32 -15.13
CA THR A 86 -4.64 3.07 -16.52
C THR A 86 -3.91 1.89 -17.13
N SER A 87 -3.20 1.11 -16.33
CA SER A 87 -2.49 -0.06 -16.81
C SER A 87 -3.46 -1.18 -17.15
N LYS A 88 -3.04 -2.08 -18.03
CA LYS A 88 -3.85 -3.20 -18.50
C LYS A 88 -4.26 -4.12 -17.34
N TYR A 89 -3.39 -4.25 -16.35
CA TYR A 89 -3.66 -5.09 -15.18
C TYR A 89 -3.52 -4.25 -13.92
N THR A 90 -4.42 -4.48 -12.97
CA THR A 90 -4.31 -3.89 -11.64
C THR A 90 -3.59 -4.90 -10.75
N PRO A 91 -2.44 -4.53 -10.17
CA PRO A 91 -1.75 -5.45 -9.27
C PRO A 91 -2.61 -5.76 -8.05
N LYS A 92 -2.55 -7.01 -7.59
CA LYS A 92 -3.15 -7.38 -6.31
C LYS A 92 -2.23 -6.85 -5.20
N ILE A 93 -2.77 -6.00 -4.33
CA ILE A 93 -1.97 -5.34 -3.31
C ILE A 93 -1.96 -6.11 -1.99
N SER A 94 -0.88 -5.93 -1.24
CA SER A 94 -0.74 -6.40 0.14
C SER A 94 -0.14 -5.27 0.95
N LEU A 95 -0.64 -5.07 2.17
CA LEU A 95 -0.07 -4.13 3.13
C LEU A 95 0.79 -4.92 4.10
N ILE A 96 2.06 -4.56 4.21
CA ILE A 96 3.04 -5.30 5.00
C ILE A 96 3.77 -4.34 5.94
N PHE A 97 3.86 -4.72 7.22
CA PHE A 97 4.63 -3.94 8.18
C PHE A 97 6.12 -4.02 7.82
N ASP A 98 6.76 -2.88 7.75
CA ASP A 98 8.18 -2.80 7.38
C ASP A 98 9.05 -2.96 8.63
N GLU A 99 9.49 -4.17 8.87
CA GLU A 99 10.29 -4.50 10.04
C GLU A 99 11.69 -3.89 10.02
N SER A 100 12.16 -3.42 8.86
CA SER A 100 13.48 -2.82 8.76
C SER A 100 13.59 -1.49 9.52
N PHE A 101 12.45 -0.89 9.90
CA PHE A 101 12.39 0.33 10.69
C PHE A 101 12.18 0.10 12.18
N GLN A 102 12.19 -1.15 12.64
CA GLN A 102 12.14 -1.45 14.07
C GLN A 102 13.50 -1.16 14.70
N GLU A 103 13.45 -0.47 15.82
CA GLU A 103 14.63 -0.25 16.64
C GLU A 103 14.80 -1.35 17.67
#